data_70711e9f038b9b2323ac9152b778cd33
#
_entry.id   70711e9f038b9b2323ac9152b778cd33
#
_cell.length_a   1.000
_cell.length_b   1.000
_cell.length_c   1.000
_cell.angle_alpha   90.00
_cell.angle_beta   90.00
_cell.angle_gamma   90.00
#
_symmetry.space_group_name_H-M   'P 1'
#
loop_
_entity.id
_entity.type
_entity.pdbx_description
1 polymer ?
#
loop_
_entity_poly.entity_id
_entity_poly.type
_entity_poly.pdbx_seq_one_letter_code
_entity_poly.pdbx_strand_id
1 'polypeptide(L)'
;MTMEEQAQRPPRLGTLAPNFRARTTLGSLTLGDFRGQWVVLFSHPADFTPVCTSEFIAFAKAQPKFDQLGCQLIGLSVDSLSSHLAWISAIRRDLGTEISFPVVEDPSMAVARAYGMLDATAQDSSTVRSTYIIDPEGRIQAILVYPLCVGRSVNEILRTVSALQRAARGDALTPENWQPGGAIFRPPSLTVEEINTQHEQPWFHCLQADDSQ
;
A
#
# COMPACT_ATOMS: atom_id res chain seq x y z
N MET A 1 -13.88 27.63 -4.09
CA MET A 1 -13.71 26.18 -4.06
C MET A 1 -14.66 25.66 -2.99
N THR A 2 -15.72 25.00 -3.42
CA THR A 2 -16.78 24.53 -2.52
C THR A 2 -16.31 23.29 -1.76
N MET A 3 -16.91 22.99 -0.60
CA MET A 3 -16.63 21.78 0.18
C MET A 3 -16.88 20.49 -0.64
N GLU A 4 -17.79 20.52 -1.63
CA GLU A 4 -18.06 19.43 -2.57
C GLU A 4 -16.89 19.19 -3.56
N GLU A 5 -16.19 20.24 -4.01
CA GLU A 5 -14.99 20.08 -4.86
C GLU A 5 -13.79 19.52 -4.11
N GLN A 6 -13.73 19.68 -2.78
CA GLN A 6 -12.68 19.05 -1.95
C GLN A 6 -12.94 17.56 -1.71
N ALA A 7 -14.20 17.12 -1.69
CA ALA A 7 -14.59 15.72 -1.51
C ALA A 7 -14.34 14.83 -2.75
N GLN A 8 -14.03 15.41 -3.91
CA GLN A 8 -13.84 14.68 -5.18
C GLN A 8 -12.36 14.50 -5.59
N ARG A 9 -11.40 15.01 -4.81
CA ARG A 9 -9.99 14.85 -5.16
C ARG A 9 -9.43 13.56 -4.58
N PRO A 10 -8.71 12.75 -5.39
CA PRO A 10 -8.00 11.59 -4.88
C PRO A 10 -7.07 11.99 -3.74
N PRO A 11 -6.90 11.14 -2.73
CA PRO A 11 -5.99 11.41 -1.63
C PRO A 11 -4.54 11.54 -2.13
N ARG A 12 -3.73 12.33 -1.40
CA ARG A 12 -2.35 12.63 -1.75
C ARG A 12 -1.40 12.13 -0.66
N LEU A 13 -0.12 12.06 -0.99
CA LEU A 13 0.93 11.76 -0.01
C LEU A 13 0.85 12.73 1.19
N GLY A 14 1.03 12.19 2.38
CA GLY A 14 0.99 12.95 3.64
C GLY A 14 -0.41 13.30 4.15
N THR A 15 -1.48 13.14 3.34
CA THR A 15 -2.85 13.36 3.80
C THR A 15 -3.39 12.16 4.57
N LEU A 16 -4.37 12.38 5.44
CA LEU A 16 -5.10 11.29 6.08
C LEU A 16 -5.83 10.46 5.03
N ALA A 17 -5.70 9.15 5.13
CA ALA A 17 -6.46 8.21 4.32
C ALA A 17 -7.96 8.35 4.61
N PRO A 18 -8.83 8.45 3.60
CA PRO A 18 -10.28 8.49 3.79
C PRO A 18 -10.74 7.31 4.61
N ASN A 19 -11.36 7.59 5.77
CA ASN A 19 -11.87 6.53 6.63
C ASN A 19 -13.16 5.93 6.03
N PHE A 20 -13.32 4.63 6.17
CA PHE A 20 -14.52 3.92 5.73
C PHE A 20 -14.84 2.76 6.67
N ARG A 21 -16.09 2.35 6.67
CA ARG A 21 -16.56 1.10 7.27
C ARG A 21 -17.20 0.26 6.18
N ALA A 22 -16.80 -1.01 6.10
CA ALA A 22 -17.31 -1.93 5.06
C ALA A 22 -17.39 -3.37 5.56
N ARG A 23 -18.17 -4.18 4.87
CA ARG A 23 -18.16 -5.64 5.01
C ARG A 23 -16.99 -6.20 4.24
N THR A 24 -16.42 -7.27 4.76
CA THR A 24 -15.31 -7.99 4.13
C THR A 24 -15.51 -9.49 4.22
N THR A 25 -14.65 -10.24 3.54
CA THR A 25 -14.59 -11.70 3.63
C THR A 25 -14.30 -12.22 5.05
N LEU A 26 -13.80 -11.38 5.96
CA LEU A 26 -13.48 -11.73 7.34
C LEU A 26 -14.36 -10.99 8.37
N GLY A 27 -15.51 -10.47 7.95
CA GLY A 27 -16.41 -9.68 8.79
C GLY A 27 -16.35 -8.19 8.46
N SER A 28 -16.93 -7.33 9.32
CA SER A 28 -16.89 -5.89 9.11
C SER A 28 -15.60 -5.30 9.65
N LEU A 29 -15.04 -4.31 8.95
CA LEU A 29 -13.91 -3.53 9.41
C LEU A 29 -14.16 -2.03 9.26
N THR A 30 -13.45 -1.23 10.04
CA THR A 30 -13.30 0.21 9.85
C THR A 30 -11.81 0.49 9.64
N LEU A 31 -11.43 1.27 8.63
CA LEU A 31 -10.01 1.55 8.40
C LEU A 31 -9.36 2.22 9.64
N GLY A 32 -10.12 3.04 10.36
CA GLY A 32 -9.67 3.68 11.61
C GLY A 32 -9.26 2.71 12.72
N ASP A 33 -9.72 1.46 12.70
CA ASP A 33 -9.38 0.44 13.70
C ASP A 33 -7.92 -0.04 13.56
N PHE A 34 -7.26 0.26 12.43
CA PHE A 34 -5.86 -0.06 12.16
C PHE A 34 -4.87 1.04 12.56
N ARG A 35 -5.32 2.07 13.31
CA ARG A 35 -4.40 3.06 13.88
C ARG A 35 -3.34 2.38 14.76
N GLY A 36 -2.10 2.82 14.64
CA GLY A 36 -0.94 2.18 15.28
C GLY A 36 -0.30 1.08 14.45
N GLN A 37 -0.86 0.73 13.29
CA GLN A 37 -0.33 -0.30 12.37
C GLN A 37 -0.15 0.28 10.97
N TRP A 38 0.79 -0.27 10.23
CA TRP A 38 0.90 -0.04 8.80
C TRP A 38 -0.19 -0.80 8.05
N VAL A 39 -0.70 -0.20 6.98
CA VAL A 39 -1.73 -0.82 6.13
C VAL A 39 -1.35 -0.69 4.67
N VAL A 40 -1.48 -1.79 3.93
CA VAL A 40 -1.49 -1.82 2.46
C VAL A 40 -2.93 -2.06 2.02
N LEU A 41 -3.60 -0.98 1.62
CA LEU A 41 -4.92 -1.03 0.99
C LEU A 41 -4.74 -1.08 -0.52
N PHE A 42 -5.26 -2.12 -1.17
CA PHE A 42 -5.12 -2.28 -2.61
C PHE A 42 -6.43 -2.64 -3.29
N SER A 43 -6.71 -2.01 -4.44
CA SER A 43 -7.86 -2.35 -5.27
C SER A 43 -7.48 -3.34 -6.37
N HIS A 44 -8.45 -4.14 -6.81
CA HIS A 44 -8.35 -5.00 -7.98
C HIS A 44 -9.58 -4.83 -8.88
N PRO A 45 -9.44 -4.96 -10.20
CA PRO A 45 -10.52 -4.68 -11.16
C PRO A 45 -11.77 -5.53 -10.98
N ALA A 46 -11.62 -6.86 -10.89
CA ALA A 46 -12.73 -7.78 -10.72
C ALA A 46 -12.26 -9.16 -10.25
N ASP A 47 -13.13 -9.84 -9.49
CA ASP A 47 -12.97 -11.25 -9.13
C ASP A 47 -12.92 -12.15 -10.37
N PHE A 48 -12.42 -13.36 -10.22
CA PHE A 48 -12.32 -14.39 -11.27
C PHE A 48 -11.56 -13.96 -12.55
N THR A 49 -10.68 -12.95 -12.44
CA THR A 49 -9.82 -12.53 -13.55
C THR A 49 -8.39 -13.02 -13.35
N PRO A 50 -7.65 -13.33 -14.44
CA PRO A 50 -6.35 -14.00 -14.33
C PRO A 50 -5.29 -13.16 -13.63
N VAL A 51 -5.19 -11.85 -13.93
CA VAL A 51 -4.20 -10.97 -13.31
C VAL A 51 -4.50 -10.75 -11.84
N CYS A 52 -5.78 -10.50 -11.47
CA CYS A 52 -6.19 -10.36 -10.07
C CYS A 52 -5.91 -11.64 -9.27
N THR A 53 -6.22 -12.81 -9.85
CA THR A 53 -5.94 -14.10 -9.21
C THR A 53 -4.44 -14.28 -8.96
N SER A 54 -3.59 -13.95 -9.93
CA SER A 54 -2.13 -14.02 -9.77
C SER A 54 -1.62 -13.10 -8.66
N GLU A 55 -2.15 -11.87 -8.56
CA GLU A 55 -1.82 -10.92 -7.49
C GLU A 55 -2.25 -11.41 -6.12
N PHE A 56 -3.47 -11.93 -5.98
CA PHE A 56 -3.97 -12.44 -4.70
C PHE A 56 -3.15 -13.63 -4.20
N ILE A 57 -2.75 -14.53 -5.08
CA ILE A 57 -1.82 -15.63 -4.76
C ILE A 57 -0.46 -15.07 -4.30
N ALA A 58 0.06 -14.05 -4.97
CA ALA A 58 1.33 -13.44 -4.60
C ALA A 58 1.25 -12.73 -3.23
N PHE A 59 0.18 -11.97 -2.96
CA PHE A 59 -0.06 -11.35 -1.66
C PHE A 59 -0.22 -12.40 -0.56
N ALA A 60 -0.99 -13.46 -0.79
CA ALA A 60 -1.16 -14.54 0.19
C ALA A 60 0.17 -15.23 0.54
N LYS A 61 0.99 -15.52 -0.46
CA LYS A 61 2.34 -16.08 -0.24
C LYS A 61 3.27 -15.11 0.50
N ALA A 62 3.07 -13.82 0.33
CA ALA A 62 3.86 -12.78 0.99
C ALA A 62 3.30 -12.37 2.37
N GLN A 63 2.07 -12.80 2.74
CA GLN A 63 1.42 -12.45 4.00
C GLN A 63 2.34 -12.56 5.23
N PRO A 64 3.10 -13.67 5.43
CA PRO A 64 3.98 -13.77 6.60
C PRO A 64 5.05 -12.68 6.67
N LYS A 65 5.47 -12.13 5.52
CA LYS A 65 6.45 -11.03 5.49
C LYS A 65 5.78 -9.70 5.86
N PHE A 66 4.54 -9.47 5.43
CA PHE A 66 3.77 -8.30 5.87
C PHE A 66 3.48 -8.35 7.37
N ASP A 67 3.14 -9.54 7.90
CA ASP A 67 2.91 -9.74 9.33
C ASP A 67 4.18 -9.44 10.16
N GLN A 68 5.36 -9.87 9.70
CA GLN A 68 6.64 -9.53 10.32
C GLN A 68 6.93 -8.03 10.34
N LEU A 69 6.43 -7.31 9.34
CA LEU A 69 6.53 -5.84 9.27
C LEU A 69 5.43 -5.13 10.07
N GLY A 70 4.54 -5.86 10.77
CA GLY A 70 3.37 -5.26 11.42
C GLY A 70 2.46 -4.52 10.44
N CYS A 71 2.36 -5.01 9.20
CA CYS A 71 1.65 -4.37 8.11
C CYS A 71 0.44 -5.21 7.70
N GLN A 72 -0.76 -4.62 7.77
CA GLN A 72 -2.00 -5.27 7.41
C GLN A 72 -2.29 -5.14 5.92
N LEU A 73 -2.74 -6.24 5.30
CA LEU A 73 -3.22 -6.24 3.91
C LEU A 73 -4.74 -6.10 3.89
N ILE A 74 -5.26 -5.24 3.02
CA ILE A 74 -6.70 -5.07 2.77
C ILE A 74 -6.91 -5.00 1.26
N GLY A 75 -7.58 -6.01 0.69
CA GLY A 75 -8.04 -6.00 -0.69
C GLY A 75 -9.37 -5.27 -0.82
N LEU A 76 -9.65 -4.71 -2.01
CA LEU A 76 -10.92 -4.04 -2.32
C LEU A 76 -11.27 -4.20 -3.80
N SER A 77 -12.54 -4.44 -4.08
CA SER A 77 -13.13 -4.19 -5.40
C SER A 77 -14.60 -3.79 -5.26
N VAL A 78 -15.20 -3.44 -6.37
CA VAL A 78 -16.64 -3.12 -6.47
C VAL A 78 -17.53 -4.36 -6.51
N ASP A 79 -16.94 -5.55 -6.58
CA ASP A 79 -17.67 -6.82 -6.52
C ASP A 79 -18.40 -6.99 -5.19
N SER A 80 -19.42 -7.85 -5.19
CA SER A 80 -20.18 -8.17 -4.00
C SER A 80 -19.42 -9.12 -3.07
N LEU A 81 -19.76 -9.10 -1.79
CA LEU A 81 -19.20 -10.04 -0.81
C LEU A 81 -19.37 -11.51 -1.23
N SER A 82 -20.52 -11.85 -1.84
CA SER A 82 -20.76 -13.22 -2.32
C SER A 82 -19.81 -13.62 -3.44
N SER A 83 -19.47 -12.68 -4.34
CA SER A 83 -18.45 -12.90 -5.37
C SER A 83 -17.09 -13.16 -4.75
N HIS A 84 -16.64 -12.30 -3.82
CA HIS A 84 -15.37 -12.48 -3.10
C HIS A 84 -15.27 -13.85 -2.42
N LEU A 85 -16.31 -14.25 -1.68
CA LEU A 85 -16.33 -15.53 -0.97
C LEU A 85 -16.24 -16.71 -1.94
N ALA A 86 -16.97 -16.65 -3.06
CA ALA A 86 -16.93 -17.68 -4.08
C ALA A 86 -15.56 -17.76 -4.76
N TRP A 87 -14.97 -16.59 -5.10
CA TRP A 87 -13.66 -16.53 -5.73
C TRP A 87 -12.52 -17.01 -4.82
N ILE A 88 -12.49 -16.58 -3.56
CA ILE A 88 -11.49 -17.05 -2.57
C ILE A 88 -11.60 -18.56 -2.37
N SER A 89 -12.83 -19.08 -2.28
CA SER A 89 -13.07 -20.54 -2.21
C SER A 89 -12.54 -21.27 -3.45
N ALA A 90 -12.72 -20.70 -4.65
CA ALA A 90 -12.20 -21.27 -5.89
C ALA A 90 -10.66 -21.24 -5.92
N ILE A 91 -10.03 -20.12 -5.52
CA ILE A 91 -8.56 -20.04 -5.42
C ILE A 91 -8.01 -21.11 -4.48
N ARG A 92 -8.62 -21.29 -3.31
CA ARG A 92 -8.21 -22.33 -2.36
C ARG A 92 -8.36 -23.73 -2.94
N ARG A 93 -9.53 -24.04 -3.53
CA ARG A 93 -9.86 -25.37 -4.06
C ARG A 93 -9.02 -25.73 -5.27
N ASP A 94 -8.90 -24.81 -6.23
CA ASP A 94 -8.38 -25.11 -7.57
C ASP A 94 -6.88 -24.76 -7.70
N LEU A 95 -6.38 -23.80 -6.90
CA LEU A 95 -5.02 -23.31 -6.96
C LEU A 95 -4.23 -23.50 -5.65
N GLY A 96 -4.85 -24.13 -4.63
CA GLY A 96 -4.19 -24.53 -3.38
C GLY A 96 -3.67 -23.35 -2.53
N THR A 97 -4.19 -22.15 -2.71
CA THR A 97 -3.76 -20.97 -1.97
C THR A 97 -4.87 -20.42 -1.11
N GLU A 98 -4.61 -20.24 0.18
CA GLU A 98 -5.55 -19.62 1.11
C GLU A 98 -5.34 -18.11 1.15
N ILE A 99 -6.41 -17.34 1.00
CA ILE A 99 -6.42 -15.89 1.14
C ILE A 99 -6.84 -15.55 2.56
N SER A 100 -5.90 -15.07 3.38
CA SER A 100 -6.09 -14.82 4.82
C SER A 100 -6.26 -13.34 5.19
N PHE A 101 -6.18 -12.45 4.23
CA PHE A 101 -6.46 -11.02 4.43
C PHE A 101 -7.89 -10.66 4.04
N PRO A 102 -8.49 -9.60 4.65
CA PRO A 102 -9.84 -9.17 4.33
C PRO A 102 -9.93 -8.60 2.91
N VAL A 103 -11.01 -8.90 2.22
CA VAL A 103 -11.38 -8.30 0.93
C VAL A 103 -12.69 -7.53 1.11
N VAL A 104 -12.62 -6.24 0.91
CA VAL A 104 -13.72 -5.27 1.06
C VAL A 104 -14.62 -5.33 -0.16
N GLU A 105 -15.94 -5.49 0.05
CA GLU A 105 -16.93 -5.21 -0.97
C GLU A 105 -17.24 -3.72 -1.04
N ASP A 106 -17.32 -3.16 -2.25
CA ASP A 106 -17.71 -1.76 -2.46
C ASP A 106 -18.69 -1.61 -3.64
N PRO A 107 -19.86 -2.29 -3.64
CA PRO A 107 -20.82 -2.23 -4.76
C PRO A 107 -21.40 -0.83 -4.97
N SER A 108 -21.32 0.03 -3.95
CA SER A 108 -21.72 1.45 -4.06
C SER A 108 -20.64 2.32 -4.71
N MET A 109 -19.42 1.81 -4.85
CA MET A 109 -18.24 2.53 -5.32
C MET A 109 -17.86 3.72 -4.40
N ALA A 110 -18.35 3.74 -3.16
CA ALA A 110 -18.12 4.86 -2.25
C ALA A 110 -16.64 4.95 -1.84
N VAL A 111 -16.03 3.82 -1.48
CA VAL A 111 -14.60 3.75 -1.15
C VAL A 111 -13.75 3.97 -2.39
N ALA A 112 -14.07 3.31 -3.49
CA ALA A 112 -13.36 3.45 -4.76
C ALA A 112 -13.33 4.91 -5.25
N ARG A 113 -14.43 5.65 -5.12
CA ARG A 113 -14.47 7.10 -5.43
C ARG A 113 -13.63 7.93 -4.46
N ALA A 114 -13.77 7.68 -3.16
CA ALA A 114 -13.02 8.42 -2.13
C ALA A 114 -11.50 8.30 -2.30
N TYR A 115 -11.03 7.15 -2.82
CA TYR A 115 -9.63 6.89 -3.09
C TYR A 115 -9.20 7.19 -4.53
N GLY A 116 -10.12 7.61 -5.42
CA GLY A 116 -9.78 7.82 -6.83
C GLY A 116 -9.34 6.54 -7.56
N MET A 117 -9.93 5.41 -7.18
CA MET A 117 -9.62 4.09 -7.75
C MET A 117 -10.39 3.80 -9.04
N LEU A 118 -11.33 4.66 -9.44
CA LEU A 118 -12.09 4.52 -10.66
C LEU A 118 -11.39 5.28 -11.79
N ASP A 119 -11.23 4.65 -12.95
CA ASP A 119 -10.73 5.32 -14.14
C ASP A 119 -11.83 6.26 -14.65
N ALA A 120 -11.48 7.54 -14.87
CA ALA A 120 -12.41 8.54 -15.39
C ALA A 120 -12.89 8.25 -16.82
N THR A 121 -12.18 7.40 -17.56
CA THR A 121 -12.46 7.00 -18.93
C THR A 121 -13.05 5.58 -19.04
N ALA A 122 -13.14 4.85 -17.90
CA ALA A 122 -13.68 3.49 -17.89
C ALA A 122 -15.17 3.48 -18.33
N GLN A 123 -15.50 2.45 -19.10
CA GLN A 123 -16.90 2.21 -19.53
C GLN A 123 -17.63 1.25 -18.58
N ASP A 124 -16.94 0.79 -17.54
CA ASP A 124 -17.48 -0.11 -16.51
C ASP A 124 -17.10 0.39 -15.10
N SER A 125 -17.48 -0.35 -14.08
CA SER A 125 -17.21 -0.03 -12.67
C SER A 125 -15.89 -0.59 -12.15
N SER A 126 -15.06 -1.20 -13.00
CA SER A 126 -13.79 -1.79 -12.57
C SER A 126 -12.86 -0.76 -11.95
N THR A 127 -12.28 -1.09 -10.81
CA THR A 127 -11.23 -0.25 -10.21
C THR A 127 -9.90 -0.46 -10.92
N VAL A 128 -9.11 0.60 -11.02
CA VAL A 128 -7.69 0.45 -11.41
C VAL A 128 -6.92 -0.31 -10.32
N ARG A 129 -5.71 -0.78 -10.64
CA ARG A 129 -4.84 -1.47 -9.67
C ARG A 129 -4.09 -0.46 -8.81
N SER A 130 -4.79 0.19 -7.89
CA SER A 130 -4.18 1.12 -6.93
C SER A 130 -3.69 0.39 -5.68
N THR A 131 -2.60 0.89 -5.11
CA THR A 131 -2.09 0.46 -3.81
C THR A 131 -1.76 1.70 -2.99
N TYR A 132 -2.30 1.79 -1.79
CA TYR A 132 -2.05 2.84 -0.81
C TYR A 132 -1.31 2.24 0.37
N ILE A 133 -0.12 2.75 0.67
CA ILE A 133 0.62 2.41 1.88
C ILE A 133 0.33 3.50 2.90
N ILE A 134 -0.26 3.10 4.03
CA ILE A 134 -0.78 3.98 5.07
C ILE A 134 0.01 3.72 6.34
N ASP A 135 0.50 4.77 6.98
CA ASP A 135 1.27 4.70 8.22
C ASP A 135 0.38 4.50 9.48
N PRO A 136 0.98 4.27 10.65
CA PRO A 136 0.25 4.12 11.91
C PRO A 136 -0.62 5.32 12.31
N GLU A 137 -0.26 6.53 11.87
CA GLU A 137 -1.04 7.76 12.07
C GLU A 137 -2.19 7.86 11.05
N GLY A 138 -2.28 6.90 10.12
CA GLY A 138 -3.27 6.82 9.05
C GLY A 138 -3.04 7.81 7.92
N ARG A 139 -1.79 8.22 7.69
CA ARG A 139 -1.41 9.06 6.56
C ARG A 139 -0.91 8.20 5.42
N ILE A 140 -1.22 8.60 4.22
CA ILE A 140 -0.75 7.95 3.00
C ILE A 140 0.71 8.30 2.78
N GLN A 141 1.57 7.29 2.76
CA GLN A 141 3.01 7.42 2.58
C GLN A 141 3.48 7.05 1.17
N ALA A 142 2.74 6.20 0.46
CA ALA A 142 2.99 5.89 -0.95
C ALA A 142 1.69 5.54 -1.68
N ILE A 143 1.67 5.81 -2.97
CA ILE A 143 0.57 5.46 -3.88
C ILE A 143 1.19 4.88 -5.15
N LEU A 144 0.82 3.64 -5.50
CA LEU A 144 1.20 2.98 -6.74
C LEU A 144 -0.06 2.71 -7.54
N VAL A 145 -0.06 3.06 -8.83
CA VAL A 145 -1.20 2.85 -9.73
C VAL A 145 -0.73 2.14 -10.99
N TYR A 146 -1.41 1.06 -11.33
CA TYR A 146 -1.11 0.23 -12.50
C TYR A 146 -2.35 0.11 -13.38
N PRO A 147 -2.18 -0.01 -14.70
CA PRO A 147 -3.29 -0.28 -15.62
C PRO A 147 -3.84 -1.69 -15.41
N LEU A 148 -5.05 -1.93 -15.91
CA LEU A 148 -5.77 -3.20 -15.71
C LEU A 148 -5.00 -4.43 -16.21
N CYS A 149 -4.20 -4.27 -17.28
CA CYS A 149 -3.48 -5.37 -17.96
C CYS A 149 -2.12 -5.70 -17.32
N VAL A 150 -1.64 -4.92 -16.34
CA VAL A 150 -0.32 -5.11 -15.72
C VAL A 150 -0.46 -5.46 -14.24
N GLY A 151 -0.04 -6.67 -13.86
CA GLY A 151 0.01 -7.09 -12.45
C GLY A 151 1.11 -6.36 -11.68
N ARG A 152 0.82 -6.06 -10.40
CA ARG A 152 1.76 -5.39 -9.49
C ARG A 152 2.85 -6.34 -9.01
N SER A 153 4.02 -5.79 -8.70
CA SER A 153 5.07 -6.49 -7.98
C SER A 153 4.84 -6.43 -6.48
N VAL A 154 4.41 -7.54 -5.87
CA VAL A 154 4.23 -7.64 -4.41
C VAL A 154 5.57 -7.47 -3.68
N ASN A 155 6.68 -7.93 -4.28
CA ASN A 155 8.02 -7.72 -3.71
C ASN A 155 8.38 -6.23 -3.65
N GLU A 156 7.99 -5.43 -4.66
CA GLU A 156 8.22 -3.97 -4.63
C GLU A 156 7.35 -3.29 -3.57
N ILE A 157 6.12 -3.75 -3.37
CA ILE A 157 5.26 -3.23 -2.28
C ILE A 157 5.90 -3.54 -0.93
N LEU A 158 6.37 -4.77 -0.70
CA LEU A 158 7.10 -5.15 0.53
C LEU A 158 8.35 -4.29 0.74
N ARG A 159 9.18 -4.14 -0.32
CA ARG A 159 10.37 -3.30 -0.29
C ARG A 159 10.01 -1.86 0.11
N THR A 160 8.96 -1.31 -0.50
CA THR A 160 8.51 0.07 -0.23
C THR A 160 8.02 0.22 1.21
N VAL A 161 7.23 -0.73 1.74
CA VAL A 161 6.81 -0.72 3.16
C VAL A 161 8.03 -0.72 4.07
N SER A 162 8.99 -1.62 3.84
CA SER A 162 10.22 -1.71 4.65
C SER A 162 11.03 -0.40 4.59
N ALA A 163 11.18 0.19 3.40
CA ALA A 163 11.89 1.44 3.22
C ALA A 163 11.20 2.62 3.94
N LEU A 164 9.87 2.70 3.86
CA LEU A 164 9.09 3.70 4.57
C LEU A 164 9.21 3.55 6.08
N GLN A 165 9.13 2.33 6.60
CA GLN A 165 9.31 2.05 8.03
C GLN A 165 10.71 2.44 8.52
N ARG A 166 11.73 2.15 7.70
CA ARG A 166 13.12 2.54 8.04
C ARG A 166 13.28 4.07 8.06
N ALA A 167 12.77 4.74 7.04
CA ALA A 167 12.85 6.20 6.94
C ALA A 167 12.01 6.93 8.01
N ALA A 168 10.89 6.33 8.44
CA ALA A 168 10.01 6.90 9.46
C ALA A 168 10.67 7.06 10.85
N ARG A 169 11.80 6.39 11.11
CA ARG A 169 12.60 6.60 12.33
C ARG A 169 13.29 7.97 12.36
N GLY A 170 13.42 8.66 11.22
CA GLY A 170 13.92 10.03 11.11
C GLY A 170 15.44 10.19 11.11
N ASP A 171 16.20 9.10 11.30
CA ASP A 171 17.66 9.09 11.39
C ASP A 171 18.37 8.68 10.09
N ALA A 172 17.61 8.24 9.09
CA ALA A 172 18.14 7.75 7.82
C ALA A 172 17.24 8.04 6.63
N LEU A 173 17.85 8.09 5.44
CA LEU A 173 17.15 8.07 4.16
C LEU A 173 17.52 6.77 3.43
N THR A 174 16.55 6.13 2.80
CA THR A 174 16.76 4.89 2.05
C THR A 174 17.17 5.22 0.61
N PRO A 175 18.31 4.69 0.11
CA PRO A 175 18.75 4.88 -1.26
C PRO A 175 17.80 4.29 -2.31
N GLU A 176 18.11 4.56 -3.59
CA GLU A 176 17.51 3.88 -4.73
C GLU A 176 17.60 2.36 -4.54
N ASN A 177 16.49 1.66 -4.82
CA ASN A 177 16.36 0.19 -4.72
C ASN A 177 16.81 -0.42 -3.37
N TRP A 178 16.74 0.36 -2.28
CA TRP A 178 17.15 -0.08 -0.96
C TRP A 178 16.40 -1.35 -0.53
N GLN A 179 17.13 -2.27 0.08
CA GLN A 179 16.61 -3.50 0.68
C GLN A 179 16.91 -3.51 2.18
N PRO A 180 16.11 -4.16 3.02
CA PRO A 180 16.43 -4.35 4.45
C PRO A 180 17.86 -4.88 4.64
N GLY A 181 18.62 -4.24 5.53
CA GLY A 181 20.04 -4.52 5.77
C GLY A 181 21.01 -3.86 4.81
N GLY A 182 20.52 -3.16 3.78
CA GLY A 182 21.35 -2.36 2.88
C GLY A 182 21.82 -1.05 3.52
N ALA A 183 22.87 -0.44 2.95
CA ALA A 183 23.36 0.85 3.39
C ALA A 183 22.29 1.95 3.27
N ILE A 184 22.39 2.94 4.14
CA ILE A 184 21.48 4.09 4.23
C ILE A 184 22.25 5.39 4.02
N PHE A 185 21.53 6.45 3.64
CA PHE A 185 22.08 7.79 3.69
C PHE A 185 21.85 8.40 5.07
N ARG A 186 22.87 9.12 5.55
CA ARG A 186 22.69 10.07 6.63
C ARG A 186 21.86 11.25 6.12
N PRO A 187 20.91 11.79 6.91
CA PRO A 187 20.30 13.07 6.58
C PRO A 187 21.36 14.13 6.30
N PRO A 188 21.21 14.96 5.24
CA PRO A 188 22.25 15.91 4.86
C PRO A 188 22.41 17.02 5.91
N SER A 189 23.62 17.53 6.02
CA SER A 189 23.90 18.72 6.83
C SER A 189 23.08 19.91 6.34
N LEU A 190 22.60 20.72 7.28
CA LEU A 190 21.74 21.86 7.00
C LEU A 190 22.45 23.21 7.15
N THR A 191 23.72 23.21 7.58
CA THR A 191 24.50 24.42 7.78
C THR A 191 25.85 24.35 7.05
N VAL A 192 26.38 25.53 6.65
CA VAL A 192 27.71 25.62 6.03
C VAL A 192 28.82 25.16 6.99
N GLU A 193 28.64 25.39 8.29
CA GLU A 193 29.58 24.97 9.31
C GLU A 193 29.69 23.44 9.38
N GLU A 194 28.56 22.75 9.40
CA GLU A 194 28.52 21.27 9.35
C GLU A 194 29.15 20.72 8.08
N ILE A 195 28.86 21.35 6.91
CA ILE A 195 29.42 20.93 5.63
C ILE A 195 30.96 21.05 5.65
N ASN A 196 31.51 22.14 6.19
CA ASN A 196 32.94 22.36 6.24
C ASN A 196 33.72 21.43 7.17
N THR A 197 32.99 20.72 8.08
CA THR A 197 33.61 19.73 8.98
C THR A 197 33.58 18.32 8.40
N GLN A 198 32.90 18.06 7.30
CA GLN A 198 32.79 16.75 6.66
C GLN A 198 33.84 16.61 5.54
N HIS A 199 34.80 15.71 5.69
CA HIS A 199 35.93 15.59 4.76
C HIS A 199 36.01 14.26 4.01
N GLU A 200 35.28 13.19 4.43
CA GLU A 200 35.45 11.85 3.87
C GLU A 200 34.49 11.52 2.71
N GLN A 201 33.30 12.06 2.74
CA GLN A 201 32.28 11.85 1.68
C GLN A 201 31.61 13.18 1.32
N PRO A 202 31.06 13.33 0.09
CA PRO A 202 30.25 14.48 -0.24
C PRO A 202 29.10 14.64 0.75
N TRP A 203 28.97 15.80 1.37
CA TRP A 203 27.96 16.07 2.42
C TRP A 203 26.52 15.72 1.98
N PHE A 204 26.25 15.76 0.67
CA PHE A 204 24.96 15.45 0.08
C PHE A 204 24.80 13.96 -0.29
N HIS A 205 25.82 13.11 -0.06
CA HIS A 205 25.82 11.69 -0.39
C HIS A 205 26.64 10.88 0.62
N CYS A 206 26.26 10.96 1.89
CA CYS A 206 26.93 10.23 2.96
C CYS A 206 26.29 8.88 3.19
N LEU A 207 26.80 7.85 2.51
CA LEU A 207 26.33 6.46 2.63
C LEU A 207 27.03 5.79 3.83
N GLN A 208 26.27 5.07 4.65
CA GLN A 208 26.77 4.36 5.85
C GLN A 208 26.06 3.02 6.00
N ALA A 209 26.67 2.11 6.76
CA ALA A 209 26.01 0.88 7.18
C ALA A 209 24.75 1.20 8.01
N ASP A 210 23.73 0.34 7.90
CA ASP A 210 22.53 0.43 8.75
C ASP A 210 22.72 -0.48 9.98
N ASP A 211 23.15 0.11 11.09
CA ASP A 211 23.40 -0.60 12.35
C ASP A 211 22.12 -0.80 13.19
N SER A 212 20.94 -0.50 12.64
CA SER A 212 19.67 -0.49 13.36
C SER A 212 18.86 -1.80 13.23
N GLN A 213 19.54 -2.94 13.04
CA GLN A 213 18.89 -4.26 13.03
C GLN A 213 18.55 -4.76 14.44
#